data_c20cafca21a85cfa16b62a3d601d9e0c
#
_entry.id   c20cafca21a85cfa16b62a3d601d9e0c
#
_cell.length_a   1.000
_cell.length_b   1.000
_cell.length_c   1.000
_cell.angle_alpha   90.00
_cell.angle_beta   90.00
_cell.angle_gamma   90.00
#
_symmetry.space_group_name_H-M   'P 1'
#
loop_
_entity.id
_entity.type
_entity.pdbx_description
1 polymer ?
#
loop_
_entity_poly.entity_id
_entity_poly.type
_entity_poly.pdbx_seq_one_letter_code
_entity_poly.pdbx_strand_id
1 'polypeptide(L)'
;MLPSSQKGFSGAVRWAIYDLGHTAFSMIVLAVMFPILFNDYWSTSLPEPSEKTFWYSLTLAGASILVALLSPLLAVVAQSGGLRMKFFRILAGTGIAGMAALALVGEGAWQAAVLIYIAAAIGFFGANLFYDSLLLDVAAPEKRHFVSGVSFSLGYLGGVILLGGIFAWTQFLSETVSVGWLFVFGAIWWFAFALPLLLRRESVPAEKADATGEISPFRKNLAALRETCVAFWRERRVRWFMLAYFCYIDGVHTIITSAVRYGNALGFSQTDLFLALFIVQIFGVPCAMLFGQLGKLFGARAVLFAALSIYIGVAVYGAVMPAGTLAFFGFDISPMFILAALIGMVQGGVQALSRSFFATLIPPGREISFFGFYSMIGRCSTILGPILLAVIAAVLPAGEDGLFSTRAGIASIALLFVAGMVLLAKVGKKS
;
A
#
# COMPACT_ATOMS: atom_id res chain seq x y z
N MET A 1 22.71 22.57 7.70
CA MET A 1 21.53 23.14 6.98
C MET A 1 21.70 22.86 5.51
N LEU A 2 20.76 22.11 4.88
CA LEU A 2 20.77 21.86 3.43
C LEU A 2 20.55 23.20 2.69
N PRO A 3 21.16 23.40 1.52
CA PRO A 3 20.89 24.58 0.72
C PRO A 3 19.39 24.67 0.40
N SER A 4 18.83 25.86 0.55
CA SER A 4 17.40 26.17 0.39
C SER A 4 16.77 25.74 -0.95
N SER A 5 17.58 25.50 -1.97
CA SER A 5 17.16 25.09 -3.31
C SER A 5 16.64 23.64 -3.43
N GLN A 6 16.94 22.75 -2.47
CA GLN A 6 16.49 21.35 -2.52
C GLN A 6 15.17 21.09 -1.77
N LYS A 7 14.75 21.99 -0.88
CA LYS A 7 13.40 22.00 -0.28
C LYS A 7 12.38 22.75 -1.16
N GLY A 8 12.71 23.00 -2.42
CA GLY A 8 11.88 23.71 -3.35
C GLY A 8 10.76 22.89 -3.95
N PHE A 9 9.77 23.57 -4.53
CA PHE A 9 8.62 22.99 -5.22
C PHE A 9 9.00 21.87 -6.22
N SER A 10 10.13 22.00 -6.92
CA SER A 10 10.62 20.98 -7.87
C SER A 10 10.99 19.64 -7.22
N GLY A 11 11.51 19.63 -5.99
CA GLY A 11 11.86 18.40 -5.27
C GLY A 11 10.63 17.62 -4.83
N ALA A 12 9.62 18.32 -4.30
CA ALA A 12 8.35 17.73 -3.88
C ALA A 12 7.55 17.16 -5.08
N VAL A 13 7.58 17.86 -6.22
CA VAL A 13 6.91 17.41 -7.46
C VAL A 13 7.57 16.13 -8.00
N ARG A 14 8.90 16.08 -8.10
CA ARG A 14 9.62 14.87 -8.54
C ARG A 14 9.34 13.67 -7.65
N TRP A 15 9.24 13.90 -6.36
CA TRP A 15 8.89 12.88 -5.39
C TRP A 15 7.43 12.44 -5.55
N ALA A 16 6.47 13.35 -5.67
CA ALA A 16 5.06 13.02 -5.80
C ALA A 16 4.72 12.28 -7.11
N ILE A 17 5.37 12.63 -8.22
CA ILE A 17 5.19 11.97 -9.52
C ILE A 17 5.61 10.48 -9.49
N TYR A 18 6.52 10.10 -8.62
CA TYR A 18 6.91 8.69 -8.45
C TYR A 18 5.71 7.79 -8.12
N ASP A 19 4.77 8.25 -7.29
CA ASP A 19 3.58 7.46 -6.93
C ASP A 19 2.66 7.18 -8.14
N LEU A 20 2.59 8.08 -9.10
CA LEU A 20 1.86 7.86 -10.36
C LEU A 20 2.45 6.68 -11.16
N GLY A 21 3.77 6.55 -11.19
CA GLY A 21 4.45 5.44 -11.84
C GLY A 21 4.41 4.14 -11.05
N HIS A 22 4.73 4.24 -9.77
CA HIS A 22 4.80 3.12 -8.84
C HIS A 22 3.46 2.36 -8.70
N THR A 23 2.32 3.03 -8.89
CA THR A 23 0.98 2.42 -8.92
C THR A 23 0.83 1.34 -9.99
N ALA A 24 1.65 1.35 -11.07
CA ALA A 24 1.58 0.31 -12.10
C ALA A 24 1.76 -1.11 -11.54
N PHE A 25 2.70 -1.30 -10.61
CA PHE A 25 2.89 -2.61 -9.99
C PHE A 25 1.67 -3.04 -9.17
N SER A 26 1.09 -2.14 -8.38
CA SER A 26 -0.08 -2.45 -7.56
C SER A 26 -1.32 -2.73 -8.40
N MET A 27 -1.54 -2.00 -9.50
CA MET A 27 -2.74 -2.19 -10.33
C MET A 27 -2.58 -3.37 -11.29
N ILE A 28 -1.49 -3.43 -12.05
CA ILE A 28 -1.31 -4.48 -13.06
C ILE A 28 -0.91 -5.80 -12.40
N VAL A 29 0.11 -5.81 -11.51
CA VAL A 29 0.60 -7.05 -10.93
C VAL A 29 -0.29 -7.51 -9.78
N LEU A 30 -0.38 -6.71 -8.69
CA LEU A 30 -1.00 -7.18 -7.46
C LEU A 30 -2.53 -7.33 -7.57
N ALA A 31 -3.22 -6.38 -8.21
CA ALA A 31 -4.68 -6.34 -8.20
C ALA A 31 -5.31 -7.19 -9.32
N VAL A 32 -4.70 -7.26 -10.51
CA VAL A 32 -5.37 -7.82 -11.69
C VAL A 32 -4.64 -9.02 -12.29
N MET A 33 -3.42 -8.85 -12.80
CA MET A 33 -2.83 -9.85 -13.69
C MET A 33 -2.22 -11.05 -12.96
N PHE A 34 -1.53 -10.85 -11.83
CA PHE A 34 -0.89 -11.97 -11.13
C PHE A 34 -1.89 -13.00 -10.61
N PRO A 35 -3.03 -12.61 -9.97
CA PRO A 35 -4.08 -13.57 -9.58
C PRO A 35 -4.63 -14.37 -10.75
N ILE A 36 -4.96 -13.68 -11.86
CA ILE A 36 -5.56 -14.30 -13.05
C ILE A 36 -4.56 -15.26 -13.71
N LEU A 37 -3.38 -14.75 -14.05
CA LEU A 37 -2.39 -15.55 -14.77
C LEU A 37 -1.81 -16.68 -13.94
N PHE A 38 -1.69 -16.50 -12.63
CA PHE A 38 -1.26 -17.58 -11.76
C PHE A 38 -2.24 -18.74 -11.82
N ASN A 39 -3.53 -18.47 -11.73
CA ASN A 39 -4.58 -19.50 -11.73
C ASN A 39 -4.78 -20.15 -13.12
N ASP A 40 -4.81 -19.33 -14.17
CA ASP A 40 -5.33 -19.75 -15.48
C ASP A 40 -4.23 -20.08 -16.51
N TYR A 41 -2.97 -19.62 -16.28
CA TYR A 41 -1.91 -19.76 -17.27
C TYR A 41 -0.62 -20.38 -16.69
N TRP A 42 -0.08 -19.82 -15.60
CA TRP A 42 1.20 -20.29 -15.08
C TRP A 42 1.10 -21.59 -14.29
N SER A 43 -0.01 -21.85 -13.60
CA SER A 43 -0.18 -23.04 -12.80
C SER A 43 -0.95 -24.17 -13.51
N THR A 44 -1.01 -24.18 -14.85
CA THR A 44 -1.66 -25.26 -15.62
C THR A 44 -1.01 -26.62 -15.42
N SER A 45 0.27 -26.65 -15.03
CA SER A 45 0.99 -27.88 -14.68
C SER A 45 0.62 -28.45 -13.29
N LEU A 46 -0.10 -27.70 -12.45
CA LEU A 46 -0.62 -28.17 -11.17
C LEU A 46 -2.00 -28.81 -11.37
N PRO A 47 -2.19 -30.10 -11.03
CA PRO A 47 -3.42 -30.83 -11.36
C PRO A 47 -4.62 -30.37 -10.49
N GLU A 48 -4.37 -30.01 -9.22
CA GLU A 48 -5.44 -29.75 -8.26
C GLU A 48 -5.67 -28.26 -8.02
N PRO A 49 -6.92 -27.77 -8.04
CA PRO A 49 -7.23 -26.37 -7.69
C PRO A 49 -6.76 -25.96 -6.28
N SER A 50 -6.73 -26.90 -5.34
CA SER A 50 -6.22 -26.72 -3.99
C SER A 50 -4.72 -26.40 -3.97
N GLU A 51 -3.93 -27.07 -4.80
CA GLU A 51 -2.50 -26.82 -4.96
C GLU A 51 -2.23 -25.44 -5.56
N LYS A 52 -3.01 -25.04 -6.58
CA LYS A 52 -2.92 -23.68 -7.16
C LYS A 52 -3.15 -22.62 -6.09
N THR A 53 -4.23 -22.77 -5.32
CA THR A 53 -4.57 -21.86 -4.22
C THR A 53 -3.49 -21.84 -3.14
N PHE A 54 -2.94 -22.99 -2.78
CA PHE A 54 -1.86 -23.13 -1.81
C PHE A 54 -0.61 -22.36 -2.26
N TRP A 55 -0.10 -22.64 -3.46
CA TRP A 55 1.11 -22.02 -3.97
C TRP A 55 0.94 -20.51 -4.22
N TYR A 56 -0.22 -20.08 -4.70
CA TYR A 56 -0.57 -18.67 -4.82
C TYR A 56 -0.50 -17.96 -3.46
N SER A 57 -1.19 -18.52 -2.46
CA SER A 57 -1.24 -17.93 -1.12
C SER A 57 0.13 -17.92 -0.44
N LEU A 58 0.89 -19.01 -0.60
CA LEU A 58 2.26 -19.11 -0.07
C LEU A 58 3.19 -18.09 -0.73
N THR A 59 3.02 -17.81 -2.02
CA THR A 59 3.79 -16.79 -2.74
C THR A 59 3.56 -15.41 -2.16
N LEU A 60 2.28 -15.01 -1.98
CA LEU A 60 1.93 -13.71 -1.42
C LEU A 60 2.40 -13.56 0.03
N ALA A 61 2.15 -14.59 0.85
CA ALA A 61 2.55 -14.60 2.25
C ALA A 61 4.09 -14.58 2.39
N GLY A 62 4.78 -15.42 1.62
CA GLY A 62 6.25 -15.51 1.62
C GLY A 62 6.90 -14.20 1.19
N ALA A 63 6.42 -13.57 0.12
CA ALA A 63 6.90 -12.25 -0.29
C ALA A 63 6.68 -11.19 0.80
N SER A 64 5.49 -11.18 1.44
CA SER A 64 5.18 -10.23 2.51
C SER A 64 6.07 -10.44 3.74
N ILE A 65 6.31 -11.68 4.15
CA ILE A 65 7.21 -12.01 5.28
C ILE A 65 8.65 -11.60 4.97
N LEU A 66 9.15 -11.92 3.77
CA LEU A 66 10.50 -11.53 3.35
C LEU A 66 10.66 -10.01 3.35
N VAL A 67 9.71 -9.26 2.80
CA VAL A 67 9.73 -7.80 2.82
C VAL A 67 9.70 -7.27 4.25
N ALA A 68 8.83 -7.82 5.12
CA ALA A 68 8.73 -7.39 6.51
C ALA A 68 10.06 -7.58 7.26
N LEU A 69 10.72 -8.72 7.08
CA LEU A 69 12.00 -9.01 7.72
C LEU A 69 13.16 -8.19 7.14
N LEU A 70 13.19 -8.01 5.82
CA LEU A 70 14.25 -7.26 5.15
C LEU A 70 14.16 -5.75 5.36
N SER A 71 12.95 -5.19 5.52
CA SER A 71 12.75 -3.74 5.60
C SER A 71 13.57 -3.05 6.69
N PRO A 72 13.56 -3.48 7.98
CA PRO A 72 14.37 -2.84 9.01
C PRO A 72 15.88 -3.02 8.78
N LEU A 73 16.29 -4.21 8.28
CA LEU A 73 17.68 -4.50 8.00
C LEU A 73 18.23 -3.60 6.89
N LEU A 74 17.55 -3.53 5.75
CA LEU A 74 17.92 -2.67 4.62
C LEU A 74 17.97 -1.19 5.04
N ALA A 75 17.00 -0.76 5.87
CA ALA A 75 16.92 0.59 6.36
C ALA A 75 18.13 0.97 7.24
N VAL A 76 18.53 0.10 8.17
CA VAL A 76 19.69 0.32 9.05
C VAL A 76 20.99 0.34 8.25
N VAL A 77 21.17 -0.61 7.33
CA VAL A 77 22.36 -0.67 6.45
C VAL A 77 22.46 0.58 5.58
N ALA A 78 21.34 1.03 5.01
CA ALA A 78 21.31 2.23 4.17
C ALA A 78 21.57 3.50 4.97
N GLN A 79 21.11 3.56 6.22
CA GLN A 79 21.31 4.73 7.09
C GLN A 79 22.76 4.83 7.56
N SER A 80 23.36 3.74 7.99
CA SER A 80 24.76 3.70 8.50
C SER A 80 25.78 4.03 7.41
N GLY A 81 25.51 3.61 6.16
CA GLY A 81 26.42 3.84 5.02
C GLY A 81 26.11 5.09 4.19
N GLY A 82 25.05 5.84 4.51
CA GLY A 82 24.60 6.95 3.64
C GLY A 82 24.13 6.48 2.27
N LEU A 83 23.59 5.27 2.17
CA LEU A 83 23.32 4.58 0.90
C LEU A 83 21.84 4.62 0.48
N ARG A 84 21.02 5.51 1.05
CA ARG A 84 19.56 5.57 0.83
C ARG A 84 19.19 5.58 -0.66
N MET A 85 19.75 6.51 -1.43
CA MET A 85 19.46 6.62 -2.88
C MET A 85 19.99 5.43 -3.68
N LYS A 86 21.09 4.83 -3.26
CA LYS A 86 21.65 3.62 -3.90
C LYS A 86 20.69 2.45 -3.73
N PHE A 87 20.22 2.19 -2.50
CA PHE A 87 19.22 1.16 -2.23
C PHE A 87 17.89 1.43 -2.93
N PHE A 88 17.41 2.69 -2.92
CA PHE A 88 16.21 3.07 -3.65
C PHE A 88 16.31 2.72 -5.14
N ARG A 89 17.42 3.09 -5.81
CA ARG A 89 17.65 2.80 -7.24
C ARG A 89 17.70 1.30 -7.53
N ILE A 90 18.44 0.54 -6.72
CA ILE A 90 18.56 -0.91 -6.89
C ILE A 90 17.20 -1.58 -6.74
N LEU A 91 16.46 -1.26 -5.68
CA LEU A 91 15.17 -1.89 -5.40
C LEU A 91 14.10 -1.47 -6.40
N ALA A 92 14.02 -0.19 -6.78
CA ALA A 92 13.11 0.26 -7.83
C ALA A 92 13.45 -0.41 -9.17
N GLY A 93 14.73 -0.51 -9.52
CA GLY A 93 15.19 -1.22 -10.71
C GLY A 93 14.84 -2.71 -10.67
N THR A 94 15.03 -3.38 -9.54
CA THR A 94 14.62 -4.78 -9.34
C THR A 94 13.11 -4.96 -9.51
N GLY A 95 12.29 -4.06 -8.94
CA GLY A 95 10.84 -4.08 -9.08
C GLY A 95 10.40 -3.90 -10.53
N ILE A 96 10.96 -2.90 -11.23
CA ILE A 96 10.66 -2.62 -12.64
C ILE A 96 11.09 -3.77 -13.55
N ALA A 97 12.31 -4.27 -13.38
CA ALA A 97 12.83 -5.39 -14.16
C ALA A 97 12.05 -6.68 -13.90
N GLY A 98 11.71 -6.96 -12.63
CA GLY A 98 10.89 -8.11 -12.26
C GLY A 98 9.48 -8.02 -12.85
N MET A 99 8.87 -6.83 -12.83
CA MET A 99 7.57 -6.62 -13.49
C MET A 99 7.65 -6.93 -15.00
N ALA A 100 8.67 -6.43 -15.69
CA ALA A 100 8.87 -6.71 -17.11
C ALA A 100 9.15 -8.20 -17.36
N ALA A 101 9.91 -8.86 -16.49
CA ALA A 101 10.27 -10.27 -16.60
C ALA A 101 9.06 -11.22 -16.47
N LEU A 102 7.99 -10.82 -15.75
CA LEU A 102 6.73 -11.58 -15.70
C LEU A 102 6.11 -11.79 -17.09
N ALA A 103 6.37 -10.88 -18.05
CA ALA A 103 5.93 -11.02 -19.43
C ALA A 103 6.57 -12.21 -20.17
N LEU A 104 7.72 -12.69 -19.69
CA LEU A 104 8.49 -13.77 -20.32
C LEU A 104 8.16 -15.16 -19.76
N VAL A 105 7.31 -15.23 -18.74
CA VAL A 105 6.95 -16.50 -18.09
C VAL A 105 5.95 -17.24 -18.97
N GLY A 106 6.35 -18.43 -19.43
CA GLY A 106 5.53 -19.30 -20.25
C GLY A 106 4.45 -20.04 -19.46
N GLU A 107 3.54 -20.68 -20.20
CA GLU A 107 2.48 -21.52 -19.65
C GLU A 107 3.07 -22.65 -18.78
N GLY A 108 2.42 -22.96 -17.66
CA GLY A 108 2.84 -24.02 -16.73
C GLY A 108 4.08 -23.72 -15.89
N ALA A 109 4.78 -22.59 -16.12
CA ALA A 109 6.04 -22.24 -15.45
C ALA A 109 5.82 -21.47 -14.14
N TRP A 110 4.92 -21.97 -13.27
CA TRP A 110 4.54 -21.29 -12.03
C TRP A 110 5.70 -21.01 -11.08
N GLN A 111 6.73 -21.90 -11.03
CA GLN A 111 7.92 -21.69 -10.17
C GLN A 111 8.68 -20.43 -10.59
N ALA A 112 8.84 -20.21 -11.90
CA ALA A 112 9.48 -19.01 -12.43
C ALA A 112 8.64 -17.76 -12.10
N ALA A 113 7.31 -17.83 -12.25
CA ALA A 113 6.40 -16.75 -11.87
C ALA A 113 6.55 -16.40 -10.38
N VAL A 114 6.60 -17.38 -9.48
CA VAL A 114 6.78 -17.21 -8.04
C VAL A 114 8.09 -16.50 -7.72
N LEU A 115 9.22 -16.98 -8.26
CA LEU A 115 10.54 -16.40 -8.00
C LEU A 115 10.64 -14.96 -8.50
N ILE A 116 10.17 -14.70 -9.72
CA ILE A 116 10.16 -13.35 -10.31
C ILE A 116 9.24 -12.43 -9.51
N TYR A 117 8.04 -12.89 -9.12
CA TYR A 117 7.13 -12.12 -8.29
C TYR A 117 7.73 -11.75 -6.94
N ILE A 118 8.35 -12.70 -6.23
CA ILE A 118 9.01 -12.43 -4.93
C ILE A 118 10.10 -11.38 -5.09
N ALA A 119 10.95 -11.49 -6.10
CA ALA A 119 12.01 -10.52 -6.37
C ALA A 119 11.42 -9.13 -6.71
N ALA A 120 10.39 -9.08 -7.56
CA ALA A 120 9.70 -7.85 -7.93
C ALA A 120 8.99 -7.20 -6.73
N ALA A 121 8.36 -7.99 -5.87
CA ALA A 121 7.70 -7.52 -4.65
C ALA A 121 8.70 -6.95 -3.64
N ILE A 122 9.86 -7.61 -3.44
CA ILE A 122 10.95 -7.07 -2.61
C ILE A 122 11.43 -5.73 -3.19
N GLY A 123 11.59 -5.65 -4.51
CA GLY A 123 11.95 -4.42 -5.20
C GLY A 123 10.92 -3.31 -4.98
N PHE A 124 9.65 -3.61 -5.21
CA PHE A 124 8.55 -2.66 -5.08
C PHE A 124 8.39 -2.13 -3.66
N PHE A 125 8.22 -3.02 -2.69
CA PHE A 125 7.99 -2.63 -1.30
C PHE A 125 9.25 -2.07 -0.63
N GLY A 126 10.42 -2.59 -1.00
CA GLY A 126 11.70 -2.06 -0.52
C GLY A 126 11.99 -0.67 -1.05
N ALA A 127 11.70 -0.39 -2.33
CA ALA A 127 11.81 0.96 -2.88
C ALA A 127 10.87 1.94 -2.16
N ASN A 128 9.65 1.49 -1.84
CA ASN A 128 8.66 2.31 -1.16
C ASN A 128 9.12 2.77 0.24
N LEU A 129 9.82 1.92 0.98
CA LEU A 129 10.43 2.29 2.27
C LEU A 129 11.34 3.52 2.14
N PHE A 130 12.26 3.48 1.16
CA PHE A 130 13.20 4.58 0.93
C PHE A 130 12.49 5.81 0.36
N TYR A 131 11.54 5.62 -0.54
CA TYR A 131 10.69 6.67 -1.07
C TYR A 131 9.95 7.42 0.05
N ASP A 132 9.32 6.71 0.98
CA ASP A 132 8.61 7.31 2.10
C ASP A 132 9.54 8.13 2.99
N SER A 133 10.77 7.64 3.24
CA SER A 133 11.77 8.36 4.04
C SER A 133 12.21 9.68 3.41
N LEU A 134 12.15 9.81 2.07
CA LEU A 134 12.49 11.03 1.35
C LEU A 134 11.50 12.18 1.58
N LEU A 135 10.29 11.91 2.10
CA LEU A 135 9.31 12.94 2.43
C LEU A 135 9.89 14.03 3.34
N LEU A 136 10.75 13.64 4.29
CA LEU A 136 11.38 14.57 5.22
C LEU A 136 12.37 15.53 4.55
N ASP A 137 12.94 15.11 3.42
CA ASP A 137 13.91 15.93 2.66
C ASP A 137 13.23 16.86 1.66
N VAL A 138 12.12 16.39 1.04
CA VAL A 138 11.47 17.10 -0.06
C VAL A 138 10.41 18.09 0.40
N ALA A 139 9.89 17.92 1.63
CA ALA A 139 8.81 18.74 2.18
C ALA A 139 9.21 19.39 3.50
N ALA A 140 9.01 20.70 3.61
CA ALA A 140 9.09 21.41 4.88
C ALA A 140 8.03 20.83 5.86
N PRO A 141 8.29 20.86 7.18
CA PRO A 141 7.40 20.26 8.18
C PRO A 141 5.92 20.64 8.01
N GLU A 142 5.64 21.90 7.71
CA GLU A 142 4.30 22.48 7.58
C GLU A 142 3.58 22.00 6.31
N LYS A 143 4.31 21.51 5.31
CA LYS A 143 3.80 21.06 4.00
C LYS A 143 3.74 19.54 3.86
N ARG A 144 4.30 18.76 4.81
CA ARG A 144 4.42 17.30 4.69
C ARG A 144 3.09 16.60 4.47
N HIS A 145 2.04 17.01 5.19
CA HIS A 145 0.71 16.42 5.05
C HIS A 145 0.13 16.67 3.65
N PHE A 146 0.23 17.90 3.17
CA PHE A 146 -0.24 18.25 1.83
C PHE A 146 0.55 17.55 0.72
N VAL A 147 1.89 17.57 0.80
CA VAL A 147 2.75 16.90 -0.20
C VAL A 147 2.49 15.39 -0.22
N SER A 148 2.28 14.76 0.94
CA SER A 148 1.91 13.35 1.02
C SER A 148 0.54 13.10 0.40
N GLY A 149 -0.45 13.96 0.62
CA GLY A 149 -1.77 13.86 0.01
C GLY A 149 -1.73 13.99 -1.53
N VAL A 150 -0.96 14.94 -2.04
CA VAL A 150 -0.74 15.11 -3.51
C VAL A 150 -0.11 13.87 -4.12
N SER A 151 0.88 13.27 -3.46
CA SER A 151 1.53 12.05 -3.93
C SER A 151 0.52 10.90 -4.06
N PHE A 152 -0.28 10.61 -3.03
CA PHE A 152 -1.33 9.60 -3.10
C PHE A 152 -2.40 9.93 -4.16
N SER A 153 -2.76 11.21 -4.31
CA SER A 153 -3.68 11.66 -5.37
C SER A 153 -3.15 11.30 -6.76
N LEU A 154 -1.86 11.54 -7.02
CA LEU A 154 -1.21 11.13 -8.27
C LEU A 154 -1.16 9.60 -8.43
N GLY A 155 -0.95 8.85 -7.35
CA GLY A 155 -1.05 7.39 -7.35
C GLY A 155 -2.44 6.90 -7.78
N TYR A 156 -3.50 7.49 -7.22
CA TYR A 156 -4.88 7.17 -7.64
C TYR A 156 -5.16 7.57 -9.09
N LEU A 157 -4.63 8.71 -9.55
CA LEU A 157 -4.72 9.10 -10.96
C LEU A 157 -4.05 8.07 -11.88
N GLY A 158 -2.86 7.58 -11.49
CA GLY A 158 -2.20 6.45 -12.16
C GLY A 158 -3.09 5.21 -12.19
N GLY A 159 -3.76 4.90 -11.07
CA GLY A 159 -4.73 3.81 -10.98
C GLY A 159 -5.90 3.95 -11.96
N VAL A 160 -6.50 5.14 -12.07
CA VAL A 160 -7.57 5.43 -13.06
C VAL A 160 -7.07 5.17 -14.47
N ILE A 161 -5.92 5.71 -14.83
CA ILE A 161 -5.37 5.57 -16.20
C ILE A 161 -5.04 4.10 -16.50
N LEU A 162 -4.41 3.40 -15.57
CA LEU A 162 -3.98 2.01 -15.78
C LEU A 162 -5.15 1.04 -15.81
N LEU A 163 -6.13 1.17 -14.91
CA LEU A 163 -7.35 0.34 -14.96
C LEU A 163 -8.16 0.62 -16.22
N GLY A 164 -8.27 1.89 -16.64
CA GLY A 164 -8.89 2.26 -17.92
C GLY A 164 -8.15 1.64 -19.10
N GLY A 165 -6.82 1.62 -19.07
CA GLY A 165 -5.98 0.98 -20.07
C GLY A 165 -6.15 -0.53 -20.11
N ILE A 166 -6.22 -1.21 -18.96
CA ILE A 166 -6.52 -2.63 -18.86
C ILE A 166 -7.90 -2.94 -19.44
N PHE A 167 -8.92 -2.13 -19.07
CA PHE A 167 -10.27 -2.28 -19.59
C PHE A 167 -10.30 -2.13 -21.12
N ALA A 168 -9.68 -1.08 -21.65
CA ALA A 168 -9.59 -0.89 -23.10
C ALA A 168 -8.87 -2.06 -23.79
N TRP A 169 -7.78 -2.57 -23.17
CA TRP A 169 -7.10 -3.75 -23.70
C TRP A 169 -8.02 -4.97 -23.75
N THR A 170 -8.79 -5.24 -22.67
CA THR A 170 -9.71 -6.39 -22.64
C THR A 170 -10.82 -6.28 -23.68
N GLN A 171 -11.30 -5.07 -23.98
CA GLN A 171 -12.39 -4.86 -24.92
C GLN A 171 -11.93 -4.84 -26.39
N PHE A 172 -10.75 -4.32 -26.69
CA PHE A 172 -10.37 -4.00 -28.06
C PHE A 172 -9.10 -4.71 -28.55
N LEU A 173 -8.22 -5.19 -27.68
CA LEU A 173 -6.88 -5.64 -28.02
C LEU A 173 -6.54 -7.07 -27.56
N SER A 174 -7.36 -7.69 -26.71
CA SER A 174 -7.04 -8.98 -26.08
C SER A 174 -6.87 -10.13 -27.07
N GLU A 175 -7.53 -10.07 -28.24
CA GLU A 175 -7.39 -11.07 -29.30
C GLU A 175 -6.11 -10.91 -30.12
N THR A 176 -5.55 -9.71 -30.18
CA THR A 176 -4.43 -9.36 -31.07
C THR A 176 -3.11 -9.10 -30.33
N VAL A 177 -3.19 -8.71 -29.04
CA VAL A 177 -2.05 -8.32 -28.23
C VAL A 177 -1.96 -9.20 -26.98
N SER A 178 -0.85 -9.93 -26.85
CA SER A 178 -0.60 -10.77 -25.67
C SER A 178 -0.67 -9.98 -24.35
N VAL A 179 -1.24 -10.61 -23.33
CA VAL A 179 -1.30 -10.06 -21.95
C VAL A 179 0.07 -9.69 -21.38
N GLY A 180 1.14 -10.32 -21.84
CA GLY A 180 2.51 -10.00 -21.45
C GLY A 180 2.87 -8.53 -21.69
N TRP A 181 2.31 -7.89 -22.72
CA TRP A 181 2.55 -6.48 -22.99
C TRP A 181 2.05 -5.54 -21.92
N LEU A 182 1.06 -5.93 -21.12
CA LEU A 182 0.61 -5.15 -19.97
C LEU A 182 1.70 -5.01 -18.90
N PHE A 183 2.48 -6.07 -18.67
CA PHE A 183 3.63 -6.02 -17.76
C PHE A 183 4.75 -5.12 -18.30
N VAL A 184 5.06 -5.24 -19.60
CA VAL A 184 6.09 -4.40 -20.24
C VAL A 184 5.68 -2.94 -20.23
N PHE A 185 4.43 -2.64 -20.61
CA PHE A 185 3.89 -1.28 -20.55
C PHE A 185 3.93 -0.71 -19.13
N GLY A 186 3.49 -1.48 -18.14
CA GLY A 186 3.53 -1.05 -16.74
C GLY A 186 4.94 -0.83 -16.22
N ALA A 187 5.91 -1.63 -16.64
CA ALA A 187 7.32 -1.44 -16.30
C ALA A 187 7.89 -0.16 -16.92
N ILE A 188 7.58 0.10 -18.20
CA ILE A 188 7.96 1.34 -18.88
C ILE A 188 7.30 2.56 -18.21
N TRP A 189 5.99 2.45 -17.89
CA TRP A 189 5.25 3.47 -17.16
C TRP A 189 5.92 3.78 -15.83
N TRP A 190 6.20 2.76 -15.00
CA TRP A 190 6.85 2.95 -13.71
C TRP A 190 8.24 3.58 -13.88
N PHE A 191 9.06 3.08 -14.81
CA PHE A 191 10.38 3.63 -15.08
C PHE A 191 10.32 5.12 -15.50
N ALA A 192 9.42 5.48 -16.40
CA ALA A 192 9.29 6.85 -16.90
C ALA A 192 8.98 7.86 -15.78
N PHE A 193 8.02 7.53 -14.91
CA PHE A 193 7.65 8.40 -13.80
C PHE A 193 8.59 8.28 -12.58
N ALA A 194 9.36 7.21 -12.47
CA ALA A 194 10.42 7.08 -11.48
C ALA A 194 11.68 7.86 -11.85
N LEU A 195 11.96 8.06 -13.15
CA LEU A 195 13.20 8.63 -13.66
C LEU A 195 13.58 9.97 -13.01
N PRO A 196 12.66 10.94 -12.83
CA PRO A 196 13.00 12.22 -12.18
C PRO A 196 13.52 12.08 -10.76
N LEU A 197 13.07 11.05 -10.03
CA LEU A 197 13.50 10.75 -8.67
C LEU A 197 14.77 9.90 -8.66
N LEU A 198 14.91 8.94 -9.57
CA LEU A 198 16.09 8.09 -9.73
C LEU A 198 17.35 8.91 -10.07
N LEU A 199 17.19 9.99 -10.83
CA LEU A 199 18.28 10.91 -11.20
C LEU A 199 18.65 11.89 -10.07
N ARG A 200 17.89 11.92 -8.97
CA ARG A 200 18.21 12.81 -7.84
C ARG A 200 19.54 12.42 -7.22
N ARG A 201 20.44 13.39 -7.07
CA ARG A 201 21.69 13.21 -6.33
C ARG A 201 21.40 13.21 -4.83
N GLU A 202 22.04 12.32 -4.08
CA GLU A 202 21.97 12.31 -2.63
C GLU A 202 22.77 13.50 -2.09
N SER A 203 22.09 14.38 -1.38
CA SER A 203 22.76 15.40 -0.57
C SER A 203 22.90 14.82 0.84
N VAL A 204 23.94 14.04 1.05
CA VAL A 204 24.35 13.63 2.39
C VAL A 204 24.99 14.85 3.04
N PRO A 205 24.52 15.33 4.20
CA PRO A 205 25.30 16.28 4.99
C PRO A 205 26.60 15.57 5.39
N ALA A 206 27.73 16.12 5.00
CA ALA A 206 29.06 15.55 5.22
C ALA A 206 29.40 15.27 6.69
N GLU A 207 28.63 15.79 7.64
CA GLU A 207 28.81 15.63 9.10
C GLU A 207 28.23 14.34 9.68
N LYS A 208 27.50 13.50 8.92
CA LYS A 208 26.79 12.31 9.44
C LYS A 208 27.05 11.00 8.72
N ALA A 209 27.83 11.01 7.69
CA ALA A 209 28.36 9.80 7.10
C ALA A 209 29.72 9.54 7.72
N ASP A 210 29.92 8.38 8.35
CA ASP A 210 31.24 7.74 8.26
C ASP A 210 31.45 7.56 6.74
N ALA A 211 32.14 8.52 6.13
CA ALA A 211 32.07 8.87 4.70
C ALA A 211 32.73 7.83 3.77
N THR A 212 32.71 6.56 4.13
CA THR A 212 33.30 5.50 3.31
C THR A 212 32.39 5.04 2.18
N GLY A 213 31.07 5.33 2.23
CA GLY A 213 30.12 4.82 1.23
C GLY A 213 30.06 3.27 1.22
N GLU A 214 30.63 2.64 2.23
CA GLU A 214 30.78 1.19 2.36
C GLU A 214 29.73 0.61 3.30
N ILE A 215 29.33 -0.64 3.03
CA ILE A 215 28.46 -1.40 3.92
C ILE A 215 29.25 -1.78 5.16
N SER A 216 28.80 -1.31 6.33
CA SER A 216 29.41 -1.67 7.62
C SER A 216 29.36 -3.20 7.86
N PRO A 217 30.31 -3.77 8.63
CA PRO A 217 30.30 -5.19 8.99
C PRO A 217 28.96 -5.65 9.55
N PHE A 218 28.54 -6.86 9.24
CA PHE A 218 27.24 -7.44 9.63
C PHE A 218 26.94 -7.29 11.13
N ARG A 219 27.93 -7.53 12.00
CA ARG A 219 27.79 -7.37 13.46
C ARG A 219 27.44 -5.93 13.87
N LYS A 220 28.04 -4.92 13.21
CA LYS A 220 27.76 -3.50 13.46
C LYS A 220 26.32 -3.14 13.04
N ASN A 221 25.87 -3.66 11.89
CA ASN A 221 24.50 -3.46 11.43
C ASN A 221 23.47 -4.15 12.34
N LEU A 222 23.77 -5.35 12.86
CA LEU A 222 22.88 -6.03 13.81
C LEU A 222 22.79 -5.30 15.15
N ALA A 223 23.89 -4.75 15.65
CA ALA A 223 23.89 -3.91 16.84
C ALA A 223 23.07 -2.62 16.62
N ALA A 224 23.24 -1.97 15.49
CA ALA A 224 22.47 -0.79 15.09
C ALA A 224 20.97 -1.09 14.92
N LEU A 225 20.61 -2.27 14.40
CA LEU A 225 19.23 -2.73 14.32
C LEU A 225 18.61 -2.89 15.71
N ARG A 226 19.33 -3.55 16.63
CA ARG A 226 18.89 -3.69 18.03
C ARG A 226 18.72 -2.34 18.71
N GLU A 227 19.69 -1.45 18.55
CA GLU A 227 19.62 -0.08 19.10
C GLU A 227 18.41 0.68 18.54
N THR A 228 18.16 0.59 17.23
CA THR A 228 17.02 1.23 16.59
C THR A 228 15.70 0.65 17.10
N CYS A 229 15.62 -0.67 17.26
CA CYS A 229 14.44 -1.34 17.83
C CYS A 229 14.15 -0.83 19.25
N VAL A 230 15.16 -0.77 20.11
CA VAL A 230 15.03 -0.24 21.48
C VAL A 230 14.59 1.22 21.45
N ALA A 231 15.23 2.06 20.64
CA ALA A 231 14.88 3.48 20.51
C ALA A 231 13.44 3.65 20.00
N PHE A 232 13.03 2.87 19.01
CA PHE A 232 11.68 2.89 18.46
C PHE A 232 10.61 2.60 19.53
N TRP A 233 10.80 1.58 20.34
CA TRP A 233 9.88 1.24 21.43
C TRP A 233 9.98 2.16 22.65
N ARG A 234 11.12 2.82 22.87
CA ARG A 234 11.30 3.79 23.95
C ARG A 234 10.58 5.11 23.67
N GLU A 235 10.49 5.51 22.41
CA GLU A 235 9.77 6.71 21.99
C GLU A 235 8.26 6.53 22.16
N ARG A 236 7.71 7.04 23.28
CA ARG A 236 6.30 6.84 23.66
C ARG A 236 5.31 7.16 22.54
N ARG A 237 5.51 8.30 21.83
CA ARG A 237 4.59 8.74 20.76
C ARG A 237 4.66 7.83 19.54
N VAL A 238 5.85 7.40 19.14
CA VAL A 238 6.08 6.45 18.04
C VAL A 238 5.40 5.13 18.37
N ARG A 239 5.64 4.57 19.54
CA ARG A 239 5.07 3.30 19.99
C ARG A 239 3.55 3.28 19.92
N TRP A 240 2.87 4.29 20.52
CA TRP A 240 1.42 4.35 20.50
C TRP A 240 0.86 4.57 19.10
N PHE A 241 1.52 5.39 18.28
CA PHE A 241 1.13 5.58 16.90
C PHE A 241 1.27 4.29 16.10
N MET A 242 2.36 3.54 16.26
CA MET A 242 2.59 2.32 15.49
C MET A 242 1.65 1.18 15.88
N LEU A 243 1.28 1.09 17.17
CA LEU A 243 0.23 0.16 17.60
C LEU A 243 -1.14 0.56 17.03
N ALA A 244 -1.46 1.85 17.00
CA ALA A 244 -2.67 2.35 16.36
C ALA A 244 -2.66 2.05 14.86
N TYR A 245 -1.55 2.36 14.19
CA TYR A 245 -1.33 2.12 12.77
C TYR A 245 -1.51 0.65 12.42
N PHE A 246 -0.90 -0.25 13.18
CA PHE A 246 -1.04 -1.69 13.00
C PHE A 246 -2.52 -2.13 12.99
N CYS A 247 -3.32 -1.66 13.96
CA CYS A 247 -4.73 -2.02 14.03
C CYS A 247 -5.54 -1.44 12.86
N TYR A 248 -5.49 -0.12 12.64
CA TYR A 248 -6.39 0.47 11.65
C TYR A 248 -5.96 0.22 10.21
N ILE A 249 -4.66 0.08 9.92
CA ILE A 249 -4.23 -0.23 8.56
C ILE A 249 -4.51 -1.69 8.19
N ASP A 250 -4.54 -2.60 9.17
CA ASP A 250 -5.04 -3.97 8.99
C ASP A 250 -6.52 -3.95 8.58
N GLY A 251 -7.34 -3.15 9.27
CA GLY A 251 -8.74 -2.95 8.87
C GLY A 251 -8.88 -2.41 7.44
N VAL A 252 -8.05 -1.43 7.05
CA VAL A 252 -8.03 -0.89 5.68
C VAL A 252 -7.66 -1.97 4.67
N HIS A 253 -6.57 -2.71 4.89
CA HIS A 253 -6.14 -3.79 4.00
C HIS A 253 -7.18 -4.91 3.90
N THR A 254 -7.82 -5.25 5.02
CA THR A 254 -8.85 -6.29 5.05
C THR A 254 -10.08 -5.89 4.24
N ILE A 255 -10.53 -4.64 4.33
CA ILE A 255 -11.61 -4.13 3.48
C ILE A 255 -11.22 -4.24 2.00
N ILE A 256 -10.02 -3.75 1.63
CA ILE A 256 -9.55 -3.77 0.24
C ILE A 256 -9.50 -5.20 -0.31
N THR A 257 -8.91 -6.13 0.43
CA THR A 257 -8.72 -7.51 -0.04
C THR A 257 -9.97 -8.36 0.02
N SER A 258 -10.94 -8.02 0.88
CA SER A 258 -12.18 -8.78 1.05
C SER A 258 -13.33 -8.24 0.19
N ALA A 259 -13.29 -6.98 -0.26
CA ALA A 259 -14.40 -6.30 -0.93
C ALA A 259 -14.92 -7.07 -2.16
N VAL A 260 -14.03 -7.56 -3.02
CA VAL A 260 -14.42 -8.30 -4.24
C VAL A 260 -15.06 -9.64 -3.87
N ARG A 261 -14.46 -10.40 -2.95
CA ARG A 261 -15.03 -11.67 -2.48
C ARG A 261 -16.38 -11.48 -1.80
N TYR A 262 -16.50 -10.42 -1.02
CA TYR A 262 -17.75 -10.04 -0.35
C TYR A 262 -18.83 -9.68 -1.37
N GLY A 263 -18.51 -8.86 -2.36
CA GLY A 263 -19.43 -8.51 -3.43
C GLY A 263 -19.89 -9.73 -4.26
N ASN A 264 -18.97 -10.65 -4.56
CA ASN A 264 -19.32 -11.93 -5.21
C ASN A 264 -20.28 -12.77 -4.34
N ALA A 265 -20.05 -12.84 -3.03
CA ALA A 265 -20.94 -13.56 -2.10
C ALA A 265 -22.35 -12.95 -2.01
N LEU A 266 -22.48 -11.63 -2.22
CA LEU A 266 -23.76 -10.92 -2.31
C LEU A 266 -24.40 -11.03 -3.70
N GLY A 267 -23.77 -11.67 -4.69
CA GLY A 267 -24.30 -11.89 -6.04
C GLY A 267 -24.10 -10.70 -7.00
N PHE A 268 -23.23 -9.73 -6.70
CA PHE A 268 -22.91 -8.66 -7.66
C PHE A 268 -22.12 -9.20 -8.87
N SER A 269 -22.37 -8.60 -10.03
CA SER A 269 -21.72 -9.00 -11.27
C SER A 269 -20.22 -8.64 -11.28
N GLN A 270 -19.42 -9.37 -12.09
CA GLN A 270 -18.00 -9.05 -12.25
C GLN A 270 -17.79 -7.62 -12.78
N THR A 271 -18.73 -7.15 -13.61
CA THR A 271 -18.71 -5.78 -14.13
C THR A 271 -18.90 -4.76 -12.99
N ASP A 272 -19.87 -5.00 -12.08
CA ASP A 272 -20.08 -4.11 -10.92
C ASP A 272 -18.84 -4.06 -10.04
N LEU A 273 -18.20 -5.20 -9.80
CA LEU A 273 -17.00 -5.28 -8.98
C LEU A 273 -15.80 -4.55 -9.64
N PHE A 274 -15.65 -4.67 -10.94
CA PHE A 274 -14.64 -3.92 -11.69
C PHE A 274 -14.90 -2.41 -11.66
N LEU A 275 -16.14 -2.00 -11.89
CA LEU A 275 -16.55 -0.59 -11.81
C LEU A 275 -16.37 -0.04 -10.38
N ALA A 276 -16.65 -0.84 -9.36
CA ALA A 276 -16.39 -0.46 -7.96
C ALA A 276 -14.90 -0.17 -7.71
N LEU A 277 -13.98 -1.01 -8.21
CA LEU A 277 -12.53 -0.73 -8.13
C LEU A 277 -12.18 0.60 -8.83
N PHE A 278 -12.79 0.88 -9.97
CA PHE A 278 -12.58 2.11 -10.72
C PHE A 278 -13.10 3.33 -9.95
N ILE A 279 -14.28 3.22 -9.33
CA ILE A 279 -14.87 4.26 -8.48
C ILE A 279 -13.94 4.59 -7.29
N VAL A 280 -13.36 3.59 -6.62
CA VAL A 280 -12.37 3.81 -5.54
C VAL A 280 -11.23 4.68 -6.03
N GLN A 281 -10.70 4.44 -7.22
CA GLN A 281 -9.60 5.22 -7.77
C GLN A 281 -10.04 6.66 -8.10
N ILE A 282 -11.19 6.84 -8.74
CA ILE A 282 -11.72 8.17 -9.11
C ILE A 282 -11.92 9.05 -7.87
N PHE A 283 -12.60 8.53 -6.84
CA PHE A 283 -12.81 9.26 -5.59
C PHE A 283 -11.51 9.49 -4.82
N GLY A 284 -10.57 8.54 -4.92
CA GLY A 284 -9.25 8.65 -4.30
C GLY A 284 -8.44 9.84 -4.77
N VAL A 285 -8.56 10.24 -6.05
CA VAL A 285 -7.80 11.39 -6.62
C VAL A 285 -8.06 12.69 -5.86
N PRO A 286 -9.28 13.25 -5.82
CA PRO A 286 -9.52 14.51 -5.11
C PRO A 286 -9.44 14.35 -3.59
N CYS A 287 -9.88 13.22 -3.05
CA CYS A 287 -9.99 13.04 -1.61
C CYS A 287 -8.62 12.88 -0.94
N ALA A 288 -7.66 12.18 -1.55
CA ALA A 288 -6.31 12.09 -0.96
C ALA A 288 -5.65 13.47 -0.82
N MET A 289 -5.80 14.33 -1.83
CA MET A 289 -5.31 15.71 -1.77
C MET A 289 -6.06 16.55 -0.74
N LEU A 290 -7.40 16.41 -0.67
CA LEU A 290 -8.25 17.09 0.32
C LEU A 290 -7.84 16.70 1.74
N PHE A 291 -7.66 15.42 2.04
CA PHE A 291 -7.21 14.95 3.36
C PHE A 291 -5.81 15.48 3.71
N GLY A 292 -4.90 15.55 2.73
CA GLY A 292 -3.60 16.19 2.91
C GLY A 292 -3.70 17.67 3.29
N GLN A 293 -4.62 18.41 2.66
CA GLN A 293 -4.90 19.81 2.98
C GLN A 293 -5.55 19.97 4.36
N LEU A 294 -6.55 19.14 4.67
CA LEU A 294 -7.19 19.12 6.00
C LEU A 294 -6.18 18.77 7.09
N GLY A 295 -5.27 17.82 6.82
CA GLY A 295 -4.18 17.47 7.74
C GLY A 295 -3.22 18.64 8.02
N LYS A 296 -2.98 19.50 7.02
CA LYS A 296 -2.21 20.74 7.18
C LYS A 296 -2.96 21.77 8.03
N LEU A 297 -4.28 21.91 7.86
CA LEU A 297 -5.10 22.92 8.53
C LEU A 297 -5.47 22.54 9.99
N PHE A 298 -5.92 21.32 10.19
CA PHE A 298 -6.48 20.83 11.45
C PHE A 298 -5.54 19.87 12.22
N GLY A 299 -4.41 19.51 11.60
CA GLY A 299 -3.47 18.52 12.13
C GLY A 299 -3.86 17.09 11.77
N ALA A 300 -2.88 16.30 11.35
CA ALA A 300 -3.07 14.94 10.84
C ALA A 300 -3.80 14.02 11.83
N ARG A 301 -3.56 14.15 13.13
CA ARG A 301 -4.21 13.33 14.16
C ARG A 301 -5.73 13.51 14.18
N ALA A 302 -6.23 14.74 14.16
CA ALA A 302 -7.67 15.01 14.17
C ALA A 302 -8.35 14.49 12.91
N VAL A 303 -7.71 14.73 11.77
CA VAL A 303 -8.23 14.26 10.47
C VAL A 303 -8.19 12.73 10.35
N LEU A 304 -7.18 12.06 10.92
CA LEU A 304 -7.16 10.60 11.03
C LEU A 304 -8.33 10.07 11.87
N PHE A 305 -8.67 10.71 12.99
CA PHE A 305 -9.86 10.33 13.77
C PHE A 305 -11.14 10.42 12.92
N ALA A 306 -11.34 11.51 12.18
CA ALA A 306 -12.49 11.67 11.29
C ALA A 306 -12.51 10.58 10.20
N ALA A 307 -11.37 10.31 9.56
CA ALA A 307 -11.27 9.29 8.53
C ALA A 307 -11.54 7.87 9.05
N LEU A 308 -11.04 7.54 10.24
CA LEU A 308 -11.30 6.23 10.88
C LEU A 308 -12.78 6.10 11.30
N SER A 309 -13.43 7.19 11.71
CA SER A 309 -14.88 7.19 11.96
C SER A 309 -15.68 6.90 10.68
N ILE A 310 -15.26 7.46 9.53
CA ILE A 310 -15.87 7.12 8.24
C ILE A 310 -15.64 5.64 7.90
N TYR A 311 -14.44 5.09 8.17
CA TYR A 311 -14.17 3.66 7.95
C TYR A 311 -15.04 2.74 8.84
N ILE A 312 -15.36 3.15 10.06
CA ILE A 312 -16.35 2.43 10.88
C ILE A 312 -17.71 2.44 10.16
N GLY A 313 -18.13 3.59 9.62
CA GLY A 313 -19.34 3.69 8.81
C GLY A 313 -19.29 2.81 7.55
N VAL A 314 -18.14 2.72 6.88
CA VAL A 314 -17.91 1.80 5.74
C VAL A 314 -18.13 0.34 6.13
N ALA A 315 -17.57 -0.09 7.27
CA ALA A 315 -17.73 -1.46 7.75
C ALA A 315 -19.20 -1.77 8.14
N VAL A 316 -19.87 -0.82 8.79
CA VAL A 316 -21.29 -0.95 9.15
C VAL A 316 -22.16 -0.95 7.89
N TYR A 317 -21.97 -0.01 6.95
CA TYR A 317 -22.71 -0.01 5.69
C TYR A 317 -22.49 -1.30 4.91
N GLY A 318 -21.25 -1.76 4.78
CA GLY A 318 -20.94 -3.04 4.15
C GLY A 318 -21.71 -4.20 4.76
N ALA A 319 -21.83 -4.26 6.09
CA ALA A 319 -22.54 -5.33 6.78
C ALA A 319 -24.05 -5.35 6.52
N VAL A 320 -24.69 -4.18 6.36
CA VAL A 320 -26.14 -4.06 6.14
C VAL A 320 -26.50 -3.81 4.67
N MET A 321 -25.52 -3.75 3.78
CA MET A 321 -25.71 -3.48 2.36
C MET A 321 -26.68 -4.50 1.73
N PRO A 322 -27.75 -4.06 1.03
CA PRO A 322 -28.67 -4.98 0.36
C PRO A 322 -27.99 -5.66 -0.83
N ALA A 323 -28.42 -6.89 -1.12
CA ALA A 323 -28.15 -7.51 -2.40
C ALA A 323 -29.09 -6.92 -3.48
N GLY A 324 -28.58 -6.76 -4.70
CA GLY A 324 -29.37 -6.20 -5.81
C GLY A 324 -29.11 -4.72 -6.05
N THR A 325 -30.10 -3.99 -6.53
CA THR A 325 -29.99 -2.57 -6.89
C THR A 325 -30.76 -1.68 -5.91
N LEU A 326 -30.31 -0.43 -5.79
CA LEU A 326 -31.00 0.64 -5.06
C LEU A 326 -31.52 1.66 -6.04
N ALA A 327 -32.80 1.98 -5.95
CA ALA A 327 -33.37 3.10 -6.71
C ALA A 327 -32.91 4.44 -6.12
N PHE A 328 -32.13 5.19 -6.88
CA PHE A 328 -31.62 6.51 -6.48
C PHE A 328 -31.86 7.52 -7.60
N PHE A 329 -32.67 8.51 -7.34
CA PHE A 329 -33.07 9.53 -8.33
C PHE A 329 -33.59 8.97 -9.69
N GLY A 330 -34.29 7.82 -9.66
CA GLY A 330 -34.80 7.17 -10.86
C GLY A 330 -33.82 6.29 -11.62
N PHE A 331 -32.60 6.08 -11.08
CA PHE A 331 -31.60 5.17 -11.60
C PHE A 331 -31.41 3.99 -10.64
N ASP A 332 -31.25 2.80 -11.20
CA ASP A 332 -30.87 1.60 -10.43
C ASP A 332 -29.35 1.58 -10.24
N ILE A 333 -28.90 1.84 -9.01
CA ILE A 333 -27.48 1.91 -8.67
C ILE A 333 -27.10 0.69 -7.83
N SER A 334 -25.98 0.06 -8.16
CA SER A 334 -25.41 -0.99 -7.33
C SER A 334 -24.98 -0.43 -5.96
N PRO A 335 -25.45 -1.00 -4.83
CA PRO A 335 -24.99 -0.61 -3.50
C PRO A 335 -23.49 -0.68 -3.34
N MET A 336 -22.82 -1.55 -4.10
CA MET A 336 -21.37 -1.69 -4.15
C MET A 336 -20.66 -0.42 -4.60
N PHE A 337 -21.30 0.42 -5.44
CA PHE A 337 -20.72 1.69 -5.89
C PHE A 337 -20.69 2.74 -4.77
N ILE A 338 -21.69 2.73 -3.89
CA ILE A 338 -21.71 3.59 -2.70
C ILE A 338 -20.59 3.18 -1.75
N LEU A 339 -20.46 1.86 -1.49
CA LEU A 339 -19.37 1.33 -0.67
C LEU A 339 -18.00 1.70 -1.24
N ALA A 340 -17.82 1.54 -2.55
CA ALA A 340 -16.59 1.89 -3.26
C ALA A 340 -16.26 3.39 -3.18
N ALA A 341 -17.26 4.26 -3.33
CA ALA A 341 -17.08 5.70 -3.20
C ALA A 341 -16.64 6.08 -1.77
N LEU A 342 -17.28 5.53 -0.75
CA LEU A 342 -16.92 5.75 0.66
C LEU A 342 -15.50 5.27 0.96
N ILE A 343 -15.11 4.09 0.47
CA ILE A 343 -13.74 3.57 0.60
C ILE A 343 -12.76 4.52 -0.09
N GLY A 344 -13.01 4.89 -1.36
CA GLY A 344 -12.16 5.79 -2.13
C GLY A 344 -11.97 7.15 -1.48
N MET A 345 -13.01 7.68 -0.84
CA MET A 345 -12.93 8.95 -0.11
C MET A 345 -11.89 8.95 1.00
N VAL A 346 -11.73 7.87 1.74
CA VAL A 346 -10.90 7.87 2.97
C VAL A 346 -9.58 7.11 2.83
N GLN A 347 -9.50 6.13 1.92
CA GLN A 347 -8.36 5.22 1.82
C GLN A 347 -7.03 5.95 1.60
N GLY A 348 -6.96 6.81 0.58
CA GLY A 348 -5.76 7.58 0.28
C GLY A 348 -5.43 8.59 1.37
N GLY A 349 -6.47 9.20 1.96
CA GLY A 349 -6.33 10.14 3.07
C GLY A 349 -5.69 9.50 4.30
N VAL A 350 -6.18 8.33 4.72
CA VAL A 350 -5.62 7.60 5.87
C VAL A 350 -4.17 7.23 5.63
N GLN A 351 -3.84 6.69 4.46
CA GLN A 351 -2.47 6.27 4.13
C GLN A 351 -1.52 7.48 4.05
N ALA A 352 -1.92 8.55 3.34
CA ALA A 352 -1.14 9.77 3.20
C ALA A 352 -0.87 10.48 4.54
N LEU A 353 -1.89 10.56 5.39
CA LEU A 353 -1.77 11.17 6.71
C LEU A 353 -0.98 10.30 7.68
N SER A 354 -1.14 8.98 7.63
CA SER A 354 -0.36 8.06 8.47
C SER A 354 1.13 8.21 8.19
N ARG A 355 1.53 8.18 6.91
CA ARG A 355 2.92 8.39 6.50
C ARG A 355 3.46 9.74 6.94
N SER A 356 2.73 10.81 6.66
CA SER A 356 3.19 12.16 6.98
C SER A 356 3.13 12.49 8.47
N PHE A 357 2.19 11.93 9.23
CA PHE A 357 2.15 12.06 10.68
C PHE A 357 3.28 11.28 11.33
N PHE A 358 3.53 10.04 10.91
CA PHE A 358 4.70 9.29 11.37
C PHE A 358 6.00 10.06 11.16
N ALA A 359 6.17 10.68 9.98
CA ALA A 359 7.32 11.51 9.66
C ALA A 359 7.52 12.70 10.66
N THR A 360 6.48 13.15 11.35
CA THR A 360 6.58 14.18 12.39
C THR A 360 7.02 13.65 13.77
N LEU A 361 6.96 12.35 13.96
CA LEU A 361 7.28 11.68 15.23
C LEU A 361 8.72 11.16 15.27
N ILE A 362 9.38 11.06 14.13
CA ILE A 362 10.72 10.49 14.01
C ILE A 362 11.77 11.44 14.57
N PRO A 363 12.68 10.95 15.44
CA PRO A 363 13.83 11.72 15.89
C PRO A 363 14.77 12.08 14.73
N PRO A 364 15.35 13.28 14.71
CA PRO A 364 16.30 13.67 13.66
C PRO A 364 17.47 12.70 13.54
N GLY A 365 17.84 12.37 12.29
CA GLY A 365 18.96 11.48 11.98
C GLY A 365 18.63 9.99 12.03
N ARG A 366 17.35 9.58 12.27
CA ARG A 366 16.89 8.19 12.28
C ARG A 366 15.79 7.91 11.26
N GLU A 367 15.68 8.76 10.25
CA GLU A 367 14.55 8.78 9.32
C GLU A 367 14.40 7.45 8.58
N ILE A 368 15.49 6.93 8.00
CA ILE A 368 15.47 5.71 7.19
C ILE A 368 15.15 4.50 8.06
N SER A 369 15.84 4.36 9.20
CA SER A 369 15.67 3.23 10.11
C SER A 369 14.24 3.14 10.65
N PHE A 370 13.64 4.28 11.01
CA PHE A 370 12.26 4.31 11.51
C PHE A 370 11.24 3.98 10.41
N PHE A 371 11.45 4.45 9.18
CA PHE A 371 10.62 4.04 8.04
C PHE A 371 10.77 2.55 7.71
N GLY A 372 11.92 1.94 8.00
CA GLY A 372 12.10 0.49 7.92
C GLY A 372 11.14 -0.26 8.84
N PHE A 373 11.01 0.17 10.10
CA PHE A 373 10.03 -0.39 11.03
C PHE A 373 8.59 -0.06 10.65
N TYR A 374 8.32 1.14 10.13
CA TYR A 374 7.01 1.52 9.60
C TYR A 374 6.57 0.58 8.46
N SER A 375 7.45 0.33 7.50
CA SER A 375 7.21 -0.60 6.40
C SER A 375 6.99 -2.04 6.89
N MET A 376 7.81 -2.52 7.83
CA MET A 376 7.64 -3.83 8.46
C MET A 376 6.26 -3.96 9.09
N ILE A 377 5.86 -3.01 9.94
CA ILE A 377 4.56 -3.05 10.64
C ILE A 377 3.42 -2.98 9.63
N GLY A 378 3.53 -2.15 8.59
CA GLY A 378 2.54 -2.10 7.51
C GLY A 378 2.40 -3.42 6.73
N ARG A 379 3.47 -4.23 6.63
CA ARG A 379 3.38 -5.58 6.05
C ARG A 379 2.81 -6.61 7.02
N CYS A 380 3.15 -6.52 8.30
CA CYS A 380 2.58 -7.40 9.33
C CYS A 380 1.09 -7.11 9.60
N SER A 381 0.60 -5.92 9.28
CA SER A 381 -0.79 -5.51 9.48
C SER A 381 -1.76 -6.04 8.41
N THR A 382 -1.55 -7.24 7.91
CA THR A 382 -2.48 -7.96 7.03
C THR A 382 -2.92 -9.28 7.66
N ILE A 383 -2.75 -9.41 8.98
CA ILE A 383 -2.89 -10.68 9.71
C ILE A 383 -4.18 -10.70 10.54
N LEU A 384 -4.45 -9.65 11.32
CA LEU A 384 -5.56 -9.65 12.29
C LEU A 384 -6.92 -9.66 11.62
N GLY A 385 -7.11 -8.90 10.56
CA GLY A 385 -8.37 -8.81 9.85
C GLY A 385 -8.82 -10.15 9.26
N PRO A 386 -8.00 -10.84 8.45
CA PRO A 386 -8.34 -12.18 7.95
C PRO A 386 -8.59 -13.20 9.07
N ILE A 387 -7.82 -13.17 10.18
CA ILE A 387 -8.08 -14.02 11.33
C ILE A 387 -9.45 -13.70 11.94
N LEU A 388 -9.77 -12.43 12.11
CA LEU A 388 -11.06 -11.99 12.64
C LEU A 388 -12.21 -12.47 11.77
N LEU A 389 -12.11 -12.31 10.45
CA LEU A 389 -13.11 -12.85 9.50
C LEU A 389 -13.25 -14.36 9.60
N ALA A 390 -12.13 -15.09 9.68
CA ALA A 390 -12.13 -16.56 9.79
C ALA A 390 -12.77 -17.03 11.11
N VAL A 391 -12.44 -16.38 12.23
CA VAL A 391 -13.04 -16.70 13.55
C VAL A 391 -14.55 -16.46 13.54
N ILE A 392 -14.99 -15.33 13.01
CA ILE A 392 -16.43 -15.01 12.92
C ILE A 392 -17.14 -16.03 12.04
N ALA A 393 -16.57 -16.40 10.89
CA ALA A 393 -17.15 -17.41 10.00
C ALA A 393 -17.20 -18.82 10.65
N ALA A 394 -16.25 -19.15 11.53
CA ALA A 394 -16.23 -20.44 12.24
C ALA A 394 -17.20 -20.50 13.42
N VAL A 395 -17.47 -19.37 14.09
CA VAL A 395 -18.27 -19.32 15.33
C VAL A 395 -19.74 -19.03 15.05
N LEU A 396 -20.04 -18.19 14.04
CA LEU A 396 -21.41 -17.79 13.74
C LEU A 396 -22.02 -18.66 12.63
N PRO A 397 -23.32 -19.02 12.74
CA PRO A 397 -24.02 -19.73 11.67
C PRO A 397 -24.12 -18.84 10.41
N ALA A 398 -24.30 -19.48 9.26
CA ALA A 398 -24.49 -18.78 8.00
C ALA A 398 -25.79 -17.93 7.99
N GLY A 399 -26.76 -18.26 8.83
CA GLY A 399 -28.08 -17.64 8.86
C GLY A 399 -29.02 -18.21 7.79
N GLU A 400 -30.26 -17.76 7.78
CA GLU A 400 -31.29 -18.21 6.82
C GLU A 400 -30.96 -17.81 5.37
N ASP A 401 -30.33 -16.64 5.21
CA ASP A 401 -29.89 -16.10 3.91
C ASP A 401 -28.49 -16.60 3.46
N GLY A 402 -27.83 -17.43 4.29
CA GLY A 402 -26.46 -17.89 4.06
C GLY A 402 -25.36 -16.80 4.18
N LEU A 403 -25.73 -15.57 4.56
CA LEU A 403 -24.85 -14.41 4.56
C LEU A 403 -24.55 -13.83 5.95
N PHE A 404 -25.24 -14.29 7.00
CA PHE A 404 -25.14 -13.69 8.33
C PHE A 404 -23.70 -13.66 8.86
N SER A 405 -22.99 -14.79 8.83
CA SER A 405 -21.60 -14.87 9.29
C SER A 405 -20.66 -13.98 8.43
N THR A 406 -20.89 -13.91 7.13
CA THR A 406 -20.12 -13.06 6.21
C THR A 406 -20.34 -11.58 6.52
N ARG A 407 -21.59 -11.14 6.72
CA ARG A 407 -21.95 -9.77 7.11
C ARG A 407 -21.39 -9.39 8.48
N ALA A 408 -21.52 -10.29 9.46
CA ALA A 408 -20.95 -10.12 10.79
C ALA A 408 -19.42 -10.01 10.74
N GLY A 409 -18.77 -10.79 9.88
CA GLY A 409 -17.35 -10.67 9.59
C GLY A 409 -16.96 -9.27 9.12
N ILE A 410 -17.67 -8.72 8.14
CA ILE A 410 -17.42 -7.35 7.64
C ILE A 410 -17.65 -6.32 8.75
N ALA A 411 -18.75 -6.44 9.54
CA ALA A 411 -19.01 -5.56 10.68
C ALA A 411 -17.87 -5.60 11.71
N SER A 412 -17.29 -6.78 11.96
CA SER A 412 -16.24 -6.95 12.95
C SER A 412 -14.96 -6.19 12.64
N ILE A 413 -14.70 -5.85 11.37
CA ILE A 413 -13.55 -5.02 10.97
C ILE A 413 -13.61 -3.64 11.66
N ALA A 414 -14.81 -3.13 11.98
CA ALA A 414 -14.97 -1.91 12.75
C ALA A 414 -14.20 -1.93 14.09
N LEU A 415 -14.04 -3.11 14.72
CA LEU A 415 -13.27 -3.26 15.95
C LEU A 415 -11.79 -2.87 15.78
N LEU A 416 -11.20 -3.15 14.61
CA LEU A 416 -9.82 -2.75 14.29
C LEU A 416 -9.69 -1.23 14.20
N PHE A 417 -10.67 -0.55 13.62
CA PHE A 417 -10.69 0.91 13.56
C PHE A 417 -10.91 1.54 14.95
N VAL A 418 -11.83 1.00 15.74
CA VAL A 418 -12.06 1.44 17.13
C VAL A 418 -10.79 1.25 17.96
N ALA A 419 -10.15 0.09 17.90
CA ALA A 419 -8.88 -0.18 18.59
C ALA A 419 -7.80 0.81 18.13
N GLY A 420 -7.69 1.03 16.83
CA GLY A 420 -6.79 2.02 16.25
C GLY A 420 -7.03 3.44 16.78
N MET A 421 -8.30 3.88 16.87
CA MET A 421 -8.67 5.19 17.43
C MET A 421 -8.31 5.30 18.92
N VAL A 422 -8.61 4.28 19.73
CA VAL A 422 -8.28 4.26 21.16
C VAL A 422 -6.76 4.38 21.38
N LEU A 423 -5.97 3.66 20.58
CA LEU A 423 -4.51 3.73 20.64
C LEU A 423 -3.97 5.07 20.11
N LEU A 424 -4.56 5.61 19.04
CA LEU A 424 -4.21 6.91 18.49
C LEU A 424 -4.50 8.04 19.51
N ALA A 425 -5.51 7.89 20.35
CA ALA A 425 -5.81 8.84 21.44
C ALA A 425 -4.64 8.94 22.43
N LYS A 426 -3.89 7.86 22.66
CA LYS A 426 -2.73 7.81 23.58
C LYS A 426 -1.46 8.48 23.03
N VAL A 427 -1.41 8.81 21.75
CA VAL A 427 -0.22 9.46 21.12
C VAL A 427 0.07 10.85 21.71
N GLY A 428 -0.91 11.51 22.32
CA GLY A 428 -0.75 12.83 22.94
C GLY A 428 -0.62 13.98 21.92
N LYS A 429 -0.89 15.20 22.35
CA LYS A 429 -0.55 16.41 21.57
C LYS A 429 0.96 16.67 21.71
N LYS A 430 1.56 17.33 20.73
CA LYS A 430 2.90 17.89 20.88
C LYS A 430 2.76 19.03 21.90
N SER A 431 3.38 18.90 23.07
CA SER A 431 3.52 20.00 24.03
C SER A 431 4.35 21.11 23.41
#